data_f16a04f48f5b6b39013176f6660367a3
#
_entry.id   f16a04f48f5b6b39013176f6660367a3
#
_cell.length_a   1.000
_cell.length_b   1.000
_cell.length_c   1.000
_cell.angle_alpha   90.00
_cell.angle_beta   90.00
_cell.angle_gamma   90.00
#
_symmetry.space_group_name_H-M   'P 1'
#
loop_
_entity.id
_entity.type
_entity.pdbx_description
1 polymer ?
#
loop_
_entity_poly.entity_id
_entity_poly.type
_entity_poly.pdbx_seq_one_letter_code
_entity_poly.pdbx_strand_id
1 'polypeptide(L)'
;MKNSNQLVSHLRSQSAFAPLNNLSCINAVKELLPQRLHRFILFGYIRHNILFFALNHPGAKQEFDNIINSIKTPLKKMPPFACKNFEIYDVRAFVSHKKPLTFSQTPSTEVVYEERAQGEFTNEIQNEKLHSVMEEIRQIINEKS
;
A
#
# COMPACT_ATOMS: atom_id res chain seq x y z
N MET A 1 -10.47 27.47 -3.73
CA MET A 1 -9.35 26.49 -3.68
C MET A 1 -9.79 25.28 -2.87
N LYS A 2 -9.69 24.08 -3.45
CA LYS A 2 -10.02 22.86 -2.70
C LYS A 2 -8.93 22.61 -1.66
N ASN A 3 -9.31 22.45 -0.40
CA ASN A 3 -8.38 22.14 0.69
C ASN A 3 -7.71 20.78 0.42
N SER A 4 -6.43 20.62 0.75
CA SER A 4 -5.68 19.34 0.58
C SER A 4 -6.42 18.15 1.21
N ASN A 5 -7.13 18.35 2.32
CA ASN A 5 -7.95 17.32 2.95
C ASN A 5 -9.15 16.90 2.08
N GLN A 6 -9.73 17.82 1.31
CA GLN A 6 -10.82 17.49 0.37
C GLN A 6 -10.29 16.72 -0.84
N LEU A 7 -9.09 17.03 -1.33
CA LEU A 7 -8.44 16.28 -2.39
C LEU A 7 -8.09 14.86 -1.95
N VAL A 8 -7.55 14.70 -0.75
CA VAL A 8 -7.21 13.38 -0.20
C VAL A 8 -8.47 12.54 0.04
N SER A 9 -9.56 13.13 0.55
CA SER A 9 -10.82 12.42 0.74
C SER A 9 -11.45 11.99 -0.59
N HIS A 10 -11.37 12.85 -1.60
CA HIS A 10 -11.86 12.53 -2.94
C HIS A 10 -11.04 11.41 -3.62
N LEU A 11 -9.72 11.44 -3.48
CA LEU A 11 -8.86 10.36 -3.96
C LEU A 11 -9.18 9.02 -3.27
N ARG A 12 -9.37 9.03 -1.94
CA ARG A 12 -9.74 7.81 -1.19
C ARG A 12 -11.09 7.23 -1.59
N SER A 13 -12.02 8.03 -2.13
CA SER A 13 -13.32 7.57 -2.60
C SER A 13 -13.27 6.87 -3.96
N GLN A 14 -12.17 6.97 -4.70
CA GLN A 14 -12.01 6.30 -5.98
C GLN A 14 -11.75 4.80 -5.79
N SER A 15 -12.31 3.98 -6.66
CA SER A 15 -12.16 2.51 -6.62
C SER A 15 -10.72 2.02 -6.67
N ALA A 16 -9.83 2.76 -7.33
CA ALA A 16 -8.40 2.47 -7.40
C ALA A 16 -7.70 2.50 -6.02
N PHE A 17 -8.25 3.25 -5.05
CA PHE A 17 -7.69 3.39 -3.70
C PHE A 17 -8.45 2.55 -2.64
N ALA A 18 -9.41 1.73 -3.04
CA ALA A 18 -10.10 0.81 -2.14
C ALA A 18 -9.15 -0.07 -1.29
N PRO A 19 -8.01 -0.57 -1.82
CA PRO A 19 -7.04 -1.33 -1.01
C PRO A 19 -6.46 -0.54 0.16
N LEU A 20 -6.27 0.79 0.03
CA LEU A 20 -5.75 1.64 1.11
C LEU A 20 -6.77 1.79 2.25
N ASN A 21 -8.06 1.85 1.93
CA ASN A 21 -9.11 1.90 2.93
C ASN A 21 -9.16 0.59 3.73
N ASN A 22 -8.99 -0.56 3.05
CA ASN A 22 -8.88 -1.86 3.70
C ASN A 22 -7.72 -1.89 4.68
N LEU A 23 -6.54 -1.40 4.28
CA LEU A 23 -5.34 -1.36 5.10
C LEU A 23 -5.53 -0.49 6.35
N SER A 24 -6.19 0.67 6.22
CA SER A 24 -6.50 1.55 7.35
C SER A 24 -7.40 0.87 8.37
N CYS A 25 -8.42 0.14 7.92
CA CYS A 25 -9.29 -0.63 8.80
C CYS A 25 -8.55 -1.79 9.47
N ILE A 26 -7.73 -2.54 8.73
CA ILE A 26 -6.92 -3.64 9.26
C ILE A 26 -5.99 -3.14 10.37
N ASN A 27 -5.31 -2.03 10.15
CA ASN A 27 -4.41 -1.44 11.13
C ASN A 27 -5.18 -0.97 12.38
N ALA A 28 -6.34 -0.33 12.21
CA ALA A 28 -7.16 0.09 13.34
C ALA A 28 -7.64 -1.09 14.20
N VAL A 29 -7.99 -2.22 13.59
CA VAL A 29 -8.35 -3.44 14.34
C VAL A 29 -7.11 -4.09 14.97
N LYS A 30 -5.95 -4.05 14.30
CA LYS A 30 -4.69 -4.54 14.86
C LYS A 30 -4.33 -3.81 16.17
N GLU A 31 -4.56 -2.48 16.22
CA GLU A 31 -4.30 -1.69 17.44
C GLU A 31 -5.21 -2.08 18.63
N LEU A 32 -6.35 -2.72 18.40
CA LEU A 32 -7.20 -3.26 19.45
C LEU A 32 -6.65 -4.57 20.06
N LEU A 33 -5.73 -5.23 19.36
CA LEU A 33 -5.07 -6.44 19.85
C LEU A 33 -3.95 -6.09 20.83
N PRO A 34 -3.65 -6.97 21.80
CA PRO A 34 -2.50 -6.78 22.69
C PRO A 34 -1.21 -6.60 21.90
N GLN A 35 -0.39 -5.64 22.31
CA GLN A 35 0.85 -5.29 21.61
C GLN A 35 1.80 -6.49 21.44
N ARG A 36 1.77 -7.45 22.38
CA ARG A 36 2.55 -8.68 22.29
C ARG A 36 2.21 -9.54 21.07
N LEU A 37 0.97 -9.46 20.53
CA LEU A 37 0.56 -10.17 19.33
C LEU A 37 1.02 -9.46 18.04
N HIS A 38 1.26 -8.16 18.08
CA HIS A 38 1.61 -7.39 16.90
C HIS A 38 2.85 -7.93 16.16
N ARG A 39 3.84 -8.40 16.91
CA ARG A 39 5.09 -8.98 16.34
C ARG A 39 4.87 -10.29 15.59
N PHE A 40 3.77 -10.99 15.86
CA PHE A 40 3.45 -12.26 15.22
C PHE A 40 2.52 -12.09 14.02
N ILE A 41 1.93 -10.92 13.83
CA ILE A 41 1.05 -10.62 12.72
C ILE A 41 1.91 -10.29 11.49
N LEU A 42 1.83 -11.15 10.47
CA LEU A 42 2.51 -10.95 9.19
C LEU A 42 1.78 -9.93 8.32
N PHE A 43 0.48 -10.16 8.13
CA PHE A 43 -0.41 -9.30 7.36
C PHE A 43 -1.87 -9.56 7.74
N GLY A 44 -2.76 -8.68 7.31
CA GLY A 44 -4.21 -8.87 7.39
C GLY A 44 -4.87 -8.56 6.06
N TYR A 45 -6.05 -9.13 5.85
CA TYR A 45 -6.90 -8.83 4.69
C TYR A 45 -8.37 -9.02 5.04
N ILE A 46 -9.24 -8.36 4.28
CA ILE A 46 -10.69 -8.48 4.42
C ILE A 46 -11.22 -9.25 3.22
N ARG A 47 -11.98 -10.31 3.49
CA ARG A 47 -12.65 -11.11 2.46
C ARG A 47 -14.04 -11.53 2.94
N HIS A 48 -15.07 -11.29 2.13
CA HIS A 48 -16.46 -11.58 2.46
C HIS A 48 -16.88 -11.02 3.84
N ASN A 49 -16.49 -9.79 4.12
CA ASN A 49 -16.76 -9.10 5.38
C ASN A 49 -16.17 -9.79 6.64
N ILE A 50 -15.20 -10.65 6.44
CA ILE A 50 -14.42 -11.27 7.51
C ILE A 50 -13.00 -10.72 7.42
N LEU A 51 -12.49 -10.23 8.55
CA LEU A 51 -11.11 -9.79 8.68
C LEU A 51 -10.24 -11.00 9.08
N PHE A 52 -9.22 -11.26 8.29
CA PHE A 52 -8.25 -12.32 8.54
C PHE A 52 -6.90 -11.74 8.90
N PHE A 53 -6.27 -12.32 9.93
CA PHE A 53 -4.87 -12.08 10.28
C PHE A 53 -4.04 -13.33 10.03
N ALA A 54 -2.95 -13.18 9.30
CA ALA A 54 -1.94 -14.22 9.15
C ALA A 54 -0.90 -14.08 10.26
N LEU A 55 -0.69 -15.13 11.03
CA LEU A 55 0.26 -15.18 12.12
C LEU A 55 1.43 -16.11 11.77
N ASN A 56 2.62 -15.81 12.28
CA ASN A 56 3.82 -16.61 12.03
C ASN A 56 4.06 -17.73 13.07
N HIS A 57 3.23 -17.81 14.12
CA HIS A 57 3.44 -18.75 15.19
C HIS A 57 2.12 -19.36 15.71
N PRO A 58 2.06 -20.71 15.95
CA PRO A 58 0.86 -21.37 16.44
C PRO A 58 0.41 -20.90 17.83
N GLY A 59 1.34 -20.63 18.72
CA GLY A 59 1.03 -20.11 20.06
C GLY A 59 0.37 -18.73 20.01
N ALA A 60 0.76 -17.89 19.08
CA ALA A 60 0.12 -16.60 18.85
C ALA A 60 -1.32 -16.76 18.36
N LYS A 61 -1.58 -17.80 17.52
CA LYS A 61 -2.96 -18.12 17.11
C LYS A 61 -3.83 -18.53 18.29
N GLN A 62 -3.34 -19.37 19.16
CA GLN A 62 -4.07 -19.80 20.35
C GLN A 62 -4.38 -18.60 21.27
N GLU A 63 -3.41 -17.72 21.48
CA GLU A 63 -3.61 -16.49 22.24
C GLU A 63 -4.64 -15.57 21.56
N PHE A 64 -4.55 -15.42 20.24
CA PHE A 64 -5.52 -14.66 19.46
C PHE A 64 -6.94 -15.22 19.63
N ASP A 65 -7.13 -16.54 19.52
CA ASP A 65 -8.43 -17.20 19.65
C ASP A 65 -9.03 -17.01 21.06
N ASN A 66 -8.19 -16.94 22.09
CA ASN A 66 -8.64 -16.70 23.48
C ASN A 66 -9.18 -15.30 23.69
N ILE A 67 -8.60 -14.28 23.04
CA ILE A 67 -8.96 -12.88 23.26
C ILE A 67 -9.95 -12.35 22.21
N ILE A 68 -10.09 -13.01 21.08
CA ILE A 68 -10.83 -12.45 19.95
C ILE A 68 -12.32 -12.21 20.26
N ASN A 69 -12.92 -13.03 21.10
CA ASN A 69 -14.31 -12.86 21.49
C ASN A 69 -14.57 -11.57 22.26
N SER A 70 -13.60 -11.14 23.08
CA SER A 70 -13.67 -9.86 23.80
C SER A 70 -13.55 -8.65 22.86
N ILE A 71 -12.93 -8.82 21.70
CA ILE A 71 -12.74 -7.78 20.70
C ILE A 71 -13.92 -7.74 19.68
N LYS A 72 -14.44 -8.90 19.31
CA LYS A 72 -15.56 -8.98 18.35
C LYS A 72 -16.80 -8.19 18.78
N THR A 73 -17.12 -8.24 20.07
CA THR A 73 -18.31 -7.56 20.60
C THR A 73 -18.21 -6.04 20.50
N PRO A 74 -17.14 -5.39 20.98
CA PRO A 74 -16.97 -3.95 20.80
C PRO A 74 -16.78 -3.56 19.33
N LEU A 75 -16.11 -4.37 18.51
CA LEU A 75 -15.93 -4.09 17.08
C LEU A 75 -17.27 -4.03 16.34
N LYS A 76 -18.23 -4.91 16.67
CA LYS A 76 -19.57 -4.89 16.07
C LYS A 76 -20.41 -3.70 16.56
N LYS A 77 -20.30 -3.33 17.84
CA LYS A 77 -21.09 -2.23 18.42
C LYS A 77 -20.54 -0.85 18.04
N MET A 78 -19.25 -0.71 18.06
CA MET A 78 -18.55 0.54 17.81
C MET A 78 -17.31 0.30 16.92
N PRO A 79 -17.52 0.11 15.60
CA PRO A 79 -16.39 -0.10 14.70
C PRO A 79 -15.47 1.13 14.68
N PRO A 80 -14.15 0.95 14.61
CA PRO A 80 -13.21 2.06 14.42
C PRO A 80 -13.61 2.92 13.22
N PHE A 81 -13.32 4.21 13.29
CA PHE A 81 -13.67 5.15 12.21
C PHE A 81 -13.20 4.68 10.83
N ALA A 82 -12.00 4.11 10.77
CA ALA A 82 -11.42 3.56 9.54
C ALA A 82 -12.19 2.35 8.98
N CYS A 83 -13.01 1.69 9.79
CA CYS A 83 -13.80 0.51 9.41
C CYS A 83 -15.28 0.83 9.11
N LYS A 84 -15.70 2.09 9.20
CA LYS A 84 -17.13 2.45 9.00
C LYS A 84 -17.70 2.05 7.65
N ASN A 85 -16.85 1.98 6.64
CA ASN A 85 -17.26 1.59 5.28
C ASN A 85 -17.25 0.07 5.07
N PHE A 86 -16.91 -0.70 6.09
CA PHE A 86 -16.81 -2.15 6.03
C PHE A 86 -17.72 -2.78 7.08
N GLU A 87 -18.64 -3.63 6.64
CA GLU A 87 -19.43 -4.45 7.54
C GLU A 87 -18.63 -5.68 7.96
N ILE A 88 -17.81 -5.57 9.01
CA ILE A 88 -17.03 -6.69 9.51
C ILE A 88 -17.89 -7.54 10.44
N TYR A 89 -18.26 -8.74 9.99
CA TYR A 89 -19.05 -9.68 10.79
C TYR A 89 -18.21 -10.54 11.72
N ASP A 90 -16.97 -10.84 11.32
CA ASP A 90 -16.10 -11.75 12.07
C ASP A 90 -14.64 -11.39 11.88
N VAL A 91 -13.83 -11.79 12.86
CA VAL A 91 -12.37 -11.65 12.82
C VAL A 91 -11.77 -13.01 13.10
N ARG A 92 -10.85 -13.47 12.24
CA ARG A 92 -10.21 -14.78 12.32
C ARG A 92 -8.70 -14.68 12.16
N ALA A 93 -7.99 -15.66 12.68
CA ALA A 93 -6.56 -15.79 12.44
C ALA A 93 -6.21 -17.19 11.95
N PHE A 94 -5.16 -17.28 11.16
CA PHE A 94 -4.56 -18.54 10.73
C PHE A 94 -3.02 -18.43 10.79
N VAL A 95 -2.36 -19.58 10.87
CA VAL A 95 -0.90 -19.64 10.86
C VAL A 95 -0.41 -19.76 9.42
N SER A 96 0.50 -18.87 9.04
CA SER A 96 1.18 -18.91 7.75
C SER A 96 2.67 -19.18 7.97
N HIS A 97 3.17 -20.23 7.37
CA HIS A 97 4.60 -20.55 7.38
C HIS A 97 5.37 -19.85 6.24
N LYS A 98 4.67 -19.15 5.35
CA LYS A 98 5.31 -18.35 4.32
C LYS A 98 6.02 -17.18 5.01
N LYS A 99 7.34 -17.15 4.88
CA LYS A 99 8.09 -15.94 5.23
C LYS A 99 7.49 -14.78 4.44
N PRO A 100 7.24 -13.61 5.07
CA PRO A 100 6.89 -12.44 4.29
C PRO A 100 7.98 -12.30 3.22
N LEU A 101 7.55 -11.99 2.00
CA LEU A 101 8.50 -11.53 1.01
C LEU A 101 9.13 -10.27 1.62
N THR A 102 10.23 -10.45 2.34
CA THR A 102 11.13 -9.36 2.54
C THR A 102 11.52 -8.97 1.13
N PHE A 103 11.00 -7.87 0.65
CA PHE A 103 11.72 -7.13 -0.35
C PHE A 103 13.04 -6.81 0.34
N SER A 104 14.01 -7.71 0.22
CA SER A 104 15.40 -7.31 0.34
C SER A 104 15.45 -6.12 -0.62
N GLN A 105 15.61 -4.95 -0.07
CA GLN A 105 16.28 -3.93 -0.83
C GLN A 105 17.67 -4.53 -1.07
N THR A 106 17.78 -5.41 -2.07
CA THR A 106 19.03 -5.55 -2.78
C THR A 106 19.47 -4.11 -2.95
N PRO A 107 20.68 -3.76 -2.45
CA PRO A 107 21.21 -2.43 -2.71
C PRO A 107 20.90 -2.23 -4.18
N SER A 108 20.14 -1.18 -4.47
CA SER A 108 19.72 -0.90 -5.82
C SER A 108 21.02 -0.95 -6.64
N THR A 109 21.24 -2.06 -7.30
CA THR A 109 22.04 -2.01 -8.50
C THR A 109 21.33 -0.90 -9.24
N GLU A 110 21.93 0.28 -9.29
CA GLU A 110 21.44 1.36 -10.12
C GLU A 110 21.10 0.67 -11.42
N VAL A 111 19.79 0.58 -11.71
CA VAL A 111 19.39 0.09 -13.02
C VAL A 111 19.89 1.18 -13.93
N VAL A 112 21.11 1.01 -14.40
CA VAL A 112 21.69 1.86 -15.41
C VAL A 112 20.79 1.62 -16.61
N TYR A 113 19.82 2.49 -16.77
CA TYR A 113 19.02 2.51 -17.98
C TYR A 113 19.99 2.85 -19.10
N GLU A 114 20.25 1.87 -19.94
CA GLU A 114 20.96 2.07 -21.17
C GLU A 114 20.12 3.03 -22.02
N GLU A 115 20.64 4.22 -22.27
CA GLU A 115 19.96 5.24 -23.07
C GLU A 115 19.77 4.69 -24.48
N ARG A 116 18.53 4.50 -24.89
CA ARG A 116 18.19 3.98 -26.23
C ARG A 116 17.89 5.08 -27.22
N ALA A 117 17.76 6.31 -26.75
CA ALA A 117 17.53 7.44 -27.63
C ALA A 117 18.86 7.80 -28.33
N GLN A 118 18.85 7.80 -29.64
CA GLN A 118 20.04 8.08 -30.48
C GLN A 118 20.13 9.55 -30.92
N GLY A 119 19.14 10.38 -30.54
CA GLY A 119 19.10 11.79 -30.95
C GLY A 119 18.90 12.00 -32.46
N GLU A 120 18.64 10.94 -33.21
CA GLU A 120 18.42 10.97 -34.66
C GLU A 120 16.97 11.35 -34.99
N PHE A 121 16.62 12.59 -34.75
CA PHE A 121 15.31 13.14 -35.18
C PHE A 121 15.47 14.51 -35.81
N THR A 122 14.58 14.86 -36.71
CA THR A 122 14.52 16.18 -37.33
C THR A 122 13.64 17.06 -36.45
N ASN A 123 14.16 18.20 -36.04
CA ASN A 123 13.40 19.15 -35.24
C ASN A 123 12.60 20.09 -36.16
N GLU A 124 11.31 19.80 -36.34
CA GLU A 124 10.40 20.58 -37.19
C GLU A 124 9.60 21.65 -36.44
N ILE A 125 9.97 21.95 -35.21
CA ILE A 125 9.25 22.90 -34.36
C ILE A 125 9.50 24.32 -34.85
N GLN A 126 8.40 25.02 -35.22
CA GLN A 126 8.46 26.41 -35.72
C GLN A 126 8.62 27.48 -34.61
N ASN A 127 8.29 27.14 -33.38
CA ASN A 127 8.43 28.06 -32.25
C ASN A 127 9.89 28.08 -31.78
N GLU A 128 10.55 29.23 -31.89
CA GLU A 128 11.98 29.39 -31.58
C GLU A 128 12.37 28.90 -30.19
N LYS A 129 11.57 29.20 -29.17
CA LYS A 129 11.86 28.77 -27.78
C LYS A 129 11.78 27.25 -27.63
N LEU A 130 10.76 26.64 -28.20
CA LEU A 130 10.60 25.18 -28.17
C LEU A 130 11.64 24.48 -29.04
N HIS A 131 11.99 25.08 -30.19
CA HIS A 131 13.05 24.57 -31.04
C HIS A 131 14.39 24.51 -30.31
N SER A 132 14.76 25.58 -29.61
CA SER A 132 15.98 25.65 -28.79
C SER A 132 16.02 24.58 -27.70
N VAL A 133 14.92 24.40 -26.96
CA VAL A 133 14.82 23.37 -25.91
C VAL A 133 14.96 21.95 -26.48
N MET A 134 14.38 21.68 -27.63
CA MET A 134 14.49 20.37 -28.29
C MET A 134 15.92 20.11 -28.79
N GLU A 135 16.63 21.14 -29.26
CA GLU A 135 18.05 20.98 -29.65
C GLU A 135 18.96 20.77 -28.41
N GLU A 136 18.67 21.41 -27.29
CA GLU A 136 19.39 21.13 -26.04
C GLU A 136 19.19 19.68 -25.58
N ILE A 137 17.95 19.16 -25.63
CA ILE A 137 17.65 17.76 -25.32
C ILE A 137 18.44 16.82 -26.25
N ARG A 138 18.44 17.12 -27.53
CA ARG A 138 19.19 16.34 -28.54
C ARG A 138 20.68 16.30 -28.26
N GLN A 139 21.27 17.43 -27.87
CA GLN A 139 22.67 17.50 -27.50
C GLN A 139 22.98 16.66 -26.27
N ILE A 140 22.13 16.72 -25.23
CA ILE A 140 22.28 15.91 -24.01
C ILE A 140 22.24 14.41 -24.31
N ILE A 141 21.38 13.98 -25.23
CA ILE A 141 21.28 12.58 -25.65
C ILE A 141 22.58 12.16 -26.37
N ASN A 142 23.08 12.98 -27.27
CA ASN A 142 24.29 12.68 -28.05
C ASN A 142 25.58 12.69 -27.20
N GLU A 143 25.63 13.49 -26.13
CA GLU A 143 26.77 13.51 -25.21
C GLU A 143 26.86 12.29 -24.30
N LYS A 144 25.72 11.59 -24.09
CA LYS A 144 25.66 10.39 -23.24
C LYS A 144 25.74 9.07 -24.01
N SER A 145 25.68 9.13 -25.33
CA SER A 145 25.88 7.97 -26.22
C SER A 145 27.34 7.81 -26.55
#